data_bbbf46d1229005001813f4eef1efb723
#
_entry.id   bbbf46d1229005001813f4eef1efb723
#
_cell.length_a   1.000
_cell.length_b   1.000
_cell.length_c   1.000
_cell.angle_alpha   90.00
_cell.angle_beta   90.00
_cell.angle_gamma   90.00
#
_symmetry.space_group_name_H-M   'P 1'
#
loop_
_entity.id
_entity.type
_entity.pdbx_description
1 polymer ?
#
loop_
_entity_poly.entity_id
_entity_poly.type
_entity_poly.pdbx_seq_one_letter_code
_entity_poly.pdbx_strand_id
1 'polypeptide(L)'
;FTREDFDDPAIWSDMTSPRYLELQKTLNQLRTLNSTRYLYTAKLGEDGQPVYLIDGLDLGAEDFAYPGTRIEEEMAPYIQTALSGEPVYSRDVVDTTWGPIFTACYPVKDENGQVMGALCVEIAMNTTYQFLKRSSQTTVSVALASGMVAALLSMSIYLYLRWQRMAEARQQVL
;
A
#
# COMPACT_ATOMS: atom_id res chain seq x y z
N PHE A 1 -1.32 -21.60 14.66
CA PHE A 1 -0.13 -21.05 15.35
C PHE A 1 -0.27 -21.27 16.84
N THR A 2 0.83 -21.60 17.49
CA THR A 2 0.99 -21.71 18.92
C THR A 2 1.90 -20.59 19.43
N ARG A 3 1.94 -20.38 20.76
CA ARG A 3 2.87 -19.41 21.35
C ARG A 3 4.34 -19.75 21.05
N GLU A 4 4.68 -21.03 21.06
CA GLU A 4 6.02 -21.52 20.74
C GLU A 4 6.46 -21.12 19.31
N ASP A 5 5.55 -21.07 18.35
CA ASP A 5 5.85 -20.65 16.98
C ASP A 5 6.35 -19.19 16.90
N PHE A 6 6.01 -18.35 17.88
CA PHE A 6 6.46 -16.97 17.97
C PHE A 6 7.61 -16.76 18.94
N ASP A 7 7.64 -17.48 20.05
CA ASP A 7 8.55 -17.22 21.17
C ASP A 7 9.82 -18.07 21.13
N ASP A 8 9.78 -19.30 20.56
CA ASP A 8 10.94 -20.18 20.53
C ASP A 8 11.88 -19.85 19.36
N PRO A 9 13.08 -19.29 19.63
CA PRO A 9 14.08 -19.02 18.60
C PRO A 9 14.51 -20.24 17.79
N ALA A 10 14.46 -21.45 18.38
CA ALA A 10 14.83 -22.67 17.67
C ALA A 10 13.89 -23.01 16.51
N ILE A 11 12.67 -22.49 16.51
CA ILE A 11 11.71 -22.71 15.42
C ILE A 11 12.00 -21.80 14.23
N TRP A 12 12.19 -20.51 14.45
CA TRP A 12 12.30 -19.53 13.36
C TRP A 12 13.76 -19.13 13.02
N SER A 13 14.76 -19.39 13.87
CA SER A 13 16.15 -19.15 13.53
C SER A 13 16.75 -20.25 12.64
N ASP A 14 16.18 -21.44 12.65
CA ASP A 14 16.55 -22.54 11.77
C ASP A 14 15.45 -22.80 10.72
N MET A 15 15.58 -22.19 9.56
CA MET A 15 14.63 -22.34 8.44
C MET A 15 14.57 -23.78 7.88
N THR A 16 15.47 -24.67 8.30
CA THR A 16 15.44 -26.08 7.92
C THR A 16 14.68 -26.95 8.93
N SER A 17 14.28 -26.37 10.06
CA SER A 17 13.52 -27.08 11.08
C SER A 17 12.17 -27.57 10.52
N PRO A 18 11.73 -28.79 10.87
CA PRO A 18 10.45 -29.33 10.37
C PRO A 18 9.27 -28.41 10.69
N ARG A 19 9.28 -27.76 11.85
CA ARG A 19 8.18 -26.86 12.26
C ARG A 19 8.16 -25.57 11.45
N TYR A 20 9.32 -24.94 11.20
CA TYR A 20 9.42 -23.79 10.32
C TYR A 20 8.87 -24.10 8.92
N LEU A 21 9.35 -25.20 8.33
CA LEU A 21 8.93 -25.63 6.98
C LEU A 21 7.43 -25.93 6.89
N GLU A 22 6.84 -26.51 7.93
CA GLU A 22 5.40 -26.74 8.02
C GLU A 22 4.60 -25.42 8.00
N LEU A 23 5.00 -24.48 8.84
CA LEU A 23 4.36 -23.16 8.95
C LEU A 23 4.51 -22.34 7.67
N GLN A 24 5.73 -22.29 7.13
CA GLN A 24 6.03 -21.62 5.87
C GLN A 24 5.22 -22.21 4.71
N LYS A 25 5.17 -23.52 4.59
CA LYS A 25 4.35 -24.21 3.58
C LYS A 25 2.86 -23.88 3.74
N THR A 26 2.37 -23.82 4.96
CA THR A 26 0.97 -23.46 5.25
C THR A 26 0.66 -22.04 4.80
N LEU A 27 1.52 -21.07 5.13
CA LEU A 27 1.38 -19.69 4.67
C LEU A 27 1.47 -19.59 3.14
N ASN A 28 2.42 -20.30 2.52
CA ASN A 28 2.58 -20.31 1.07
C ASN A 28 1.33 -20.84 0.36
N GLN A 29 0.74 -21.92 0.85
CA GLN A 29 -0.50 -22.47 0.32
C GLN A 29 -1.67 -21.49 0.48
N LEU A 30 -1.84 -20.87 1.66
CA LEU A 30 -2.89 -19.89 1.90
C LEU A 30 -2.70 -18.64 1.02
N ARG A 31 -1.49 -18.16 0.87
CA ARG A 31 -1.13 -17.04 -0.02
C ARG A 31 -1.52 -17.34 -1.46
N THR A 32 -1.16 -18.51 -1.96
CA THR A 32 -1.42 -18.94 -3.34
C THR A 32 -2.91 -19.11 -3.61
N LEU A 33 -3.64 -19.76 -2.69
CA LEU A 33 -5.07 -19.96 -2.80
C LEU A 33 -5.87 -18.65 -2.85
N ASN A 34 -5.42 -17.64 -2.13
CA ASN A 34 -6.10 -16.34 -2.05
C ASN A 34 -5.56 -15.32 -3.06
N SER A 35 -4.57 -15.70 -3.88
CA SER A 35 -3.92 -14.81 -4.86
C SER A 35 -3.37 -13.53 -4.22
N THR A 36 -2.95 -13.59 -2.95
CA THR A 36 -2.29 -12.49 -2.27
C THR A 36 -0.83 -12.40 -2.68
N ARG A 37 -0.26 -11.18 -2.70
CA ARG A 37 1.16 -11.00 -3.05
C ARG A 37 2.04 -11.49 -1.92
N TYR A 38 1.79 -11.01 -0.70
CA TYR A 38 2.53 -11.38 0.50
C TYR A 38 1.58 -11.84 1.60
N LEU A 39 2.00 -12.82 2.35
CA LEU A 39 1.34 -13.32 3.55
C LEU A 39 2.43 -13.77 4.51
N TYR A 40 2.58 -13.08 5.63
CA TYR A 40 3.66 -13.34 6.57
C TYR A 40 3.23 -13.11 8.02
N THR A 41 4.04 -13.63 8.94
CA THR A 41 3.91 -13.33 10.36
C THR A 41 5.02 -12.39 10.82
N ALA A 42 4.70 -11.58 11.82
CA ALA A 42 5.61 -10.60 12.40
C ALA A 42 5.53 -10.59 13.92
N LYS A 43 6.61 -10.18 14.58
CA LYS A 43 6.66 -9.94 16.01
C LYS A 43 7.57 -8.74 16.33
N LEU A 44 7.69 -8.38 17.61
CA LEU A 44 8.71 -7.42 18.02
C LEU A 44 10.07 -8.13 18.16
N GLY A 45 11.09 -7.52 17.58
CA GLY A 45 12.48 -7.90 17.80
C GLY A 45 12.98 -7.46 19.19
N GLU A 46 14.23 -7.80 19.51
CA GLU A 46 14.85 -7.45 20.80
C GLU A 46 14.97 -5.92 21.00
N ASP A 47 15.06 -5.17 19.91
CA ASP A 47 15.13 -3.69 19.90
C ASP A 47 13.74 -3.03 19.94
N GLY A 48 12.66 -3.82 20.05
CA GLY A 48 11.28 -3.35 20.04
C GLY A 48 10.74 -2.92 18.68
N GLN A 49 11.49 -3.15 17.59
CA GLN A 49 11.03 -2.90 16.24
C GLN A 49 10.39 -4.15 15.64
N PRO A 50 9.38 -4.00 14.75
CA PRO A 50 8.78 -5.14 14.09
C PRO A 50 9.79 -5.87 13.18
N VAL A 51 9.77 -7.20 13.24
CA VAL A 51 10.58 -8.08 12.38
C VAL A 51 9.70 -9.15 11.75
N TYR A 52 10.10 -9.59 10.56
CA TYR A 52 9.53 -10.77 9.92
C TYR A 52 9.84 -12.02 10.74
N LEU A 53 8.88 -12.94 10.79
CA LEU A 53 9.09 -14.21 11.47
C LEU A 53 9.00 -15.38 10.48
N ILE A 54 7.88 -15.55 9.81
CA ILE A 54 7.69 -16.58 8.78
C ILE A 54 7.04 -15.92 7.57
N ASP A 55 7.71 -16.03 6.42
CA ASP A 55 7.23 -15.51 5.15
C ASP A 55 6.59 -16.65 4.33
N GLY A 56 5.42 -16.39 3.76
CA GLY A 56 4.70 -17.31 2.88
C GLY A 56 5.16 -17.30 1.43
N LEU A 57 6.23 -16.60 1.06
CA LEU A 57 6.84 -16.71 -0.26
C LEU A 57 7.60 -18.02 -0.41
N ASP A 58 7.91 -18.40 -1.65
CA ASP A 58 8.82 -19.50 -1.90
C ASP A 58 10.21 -19.18 -1.36
N LEU A 59 10.88 -20.15 -0.72
CA LEU A 59 12.19 -19.96 -0.06
C LEU A 59 13.30 -19.42 -0.99
N GLY A 60 13.15 -19.54 -2.28
CA GLY A 60 14.09 -19.03 -3.29
C GLY A 60 13.61 -17.75 -3.98
N ALA A 61 12.52 -17.13 -3.52
CA ALA A 61 12.04 -15.88 -4.11
C ALA A 61 12.99 -14.73 -3.81
N GLU A 62 13.17 -13.82 -4.77
CA GLU A 62 14.07 -12.68 -4.65
C GLU A 62 13.65 -11.73 -3.52
N ASP A 63 12.34 -11.62 -3.30
CA ASP A 63 11.69 -10.78 -2.31
C ASP A 63 11.32 -11.55 -1.01
N PHE A 64 11.91 -12.74 -0.79
CA PHE A 64 11.69 -13.51 0.44
C PHE A 64 12.30 -12.81 1.66
N ALA A 65 11.47 -12.59 2.68
CA ALA A 65 11.91 -11.98 3.93
C ALA A 65 12.40 -13.03 4.94
N TYR A 66 13.70 -12.99 5.26
CA TYR A 66 14.28 -13.90 6.24
C TYR A 66 13.79 -13.59 7.66
N PRO A 67 13.62 -14.60 8.53
CA PRO A 67 13.29 -14.41 9.94
C PRO A 67 14.25 -13.44 10.63
N GLY A 68 13.69 -12.50 11.42
CA GLY A 68 14.46 -11.47 12.11
C GLY A 68 14.84 -10.26 11.25
N THR A 69 14.54 -10.27 9.95
CA THR A 69 14.71 -9.09 9.11
C THR A 69 13.75 -7.98 9.57
N ARG A 70 14.26 -6.75 9.68
CA ARG A 70 13.45 -5.60 10.06
C ARG A 70 12.43 -5.30 8.97
N ILE A 71 11.22 -5.00 9.40
CA ILE A 71 10.13 -4.60 8.51
C ILE A 71 10.34 -3.15 8.07
N GLU A 72 9.98 -2.85 6.84
CA GLU A 72 10.11 -1.54 6.21
C GLU A 72 9.34 -0.47 7.01
N GLU A 73 9.88 0.76 7.00
CA GLU A 73 9.34 1.87 7.80
C GLU A 73 7.88 2.18 7.46
N GLU A 74 7.50 2.01 6.19
CA GLU A 74 6.13 2.27 5.70
C GLU A 74 5.13 1.26 6.26
N MET A 75 5.58 0.04 6.56
CA MET A 75 4.73 -1.06 7.04
C MET A 75 4.72 -1.15 8.56
N ALA A 76 5.78 -0.70 9.22
CA ALA A 76 5.95 -0.81 10.66
C ALA A 76 4.75 -0.30 11.49
N PRO A 77 4.10 0.85 11.18
CA PRO A 77 2.95 1.33 11.94
C PRO A 77 1.74 0.39 11.92
N TYR A 78 1.47 -0.28 10.80
CA TYR A 78 0.37 -1.25 10.69
C TYR A 78 0.64 -2.47 11.56
N ILE A 79 1.87 -2.96 11.53
CA ILE A 79 2.26 -4.14 12.31
C ILE A 79 2.29 -3.81 13.81
N GLN A 80 2.81 -2.66 14.21
CA GLN A 80 2.77 -2.19 15.60
C GLN A 80 1.34 -2.11 16.14
N THR A 81 0.40 -1.60 15.32
CA THR A 81 -1.02 -1.56 15.70
C THR A 81 -1.56 -2.97 15.90
N ALA A 82 -1.29 -3.91 14.99
CA ALA A 82 -1.72 -5.30 15.17
C ALA A 82 -1.07 -5.94 16.42
N LEU A 83 0.22 -5.68 16.66
CA LEU A 83 0.93 -6.18 17.84
C LEU A 83 0.41 -5.56 19.17
N SER A 84 -0.26 -4.40 19.11
CA SER A 84 -0.98 -3.84 20.28
C SER A 84 -2.34 -4.50 20.54
N GLY A 85 -2.79 -5.40 19.65
CA GLY A 85 -4.01 -6.20 19.81
C GLY A 85 -5.18 -5.75 18.94
N GLU A 86 -5.02 -4.72 18.12
CA GLU A 86 -6.07 -4.16 17.27
C GLU A 86 -5.80 -4.51 15.78
N PRO A 87 -6.81 -5.05 15.06
CA PRO A 87 -6.68 -5.27 13.62
C PRO A 87 -6.61 -3.95 12.89
N VAL A 88 -5.79 -3.89 11.86
CA VAL A 88 -5.58 -2.67 11.06
C VAL A 88 -5.48 -3.01 9.57
N TYR A 89 -5.94 -2.09 8.74
CA TYR A 89 -5.76 -2.14 7.28
C TYR A 89 -5.47 -0.74 6.74
N SER A 90 -4.73 -0.69 5.65
CA SER A 90 -4.47 0.57 4.95
C SER A 90 -5.77 1.05 4.29
N ARG A 91 -6.09 2.34 4.44
CA ARG A 91 -7.24 2.97 3.74
C ARG A 91 -6.90 3.30 2.30
N ASP A 92 -5.64 3.62 2.07
CA ASP A 92 -5.08 3.97 0.78
C ASP A 92 -3.98 2.98 0.40
N VAL A 93 -3.56 3.04 -0.85
CA VAL A 93 -2.41 2.27 -1.33
C VAL A 93 -1.14 2.81 -0.67
N VAL A 94 -0.36 1.92 -0.10
CA VAL A 94 0.95 2.21 0.47
C VAL A 94 2.00 1.99 -0.62
N ASP A 95 2.77 3.01 -0.93
CA ASP A 95 3.91 2.88 -1.85
C ASP A 95 5.10 2.32 -1.06
N THR A 96 5.52 1.10 -1.38
CA THR A 96 6.65 0.40 -0.76
C THR A 96 7.76 0.17 -1.77
N THR A 97 8.94 -0.25 -1.28
CA THR A 97 10.06 -0.68 -2.15
C THR A 97 9.68 -1.83 -3.09
N TRP A 98 8.66 -2.61 -2.73
CA TRP A 98 8.13 -3.73 -3.51
C TRP A 98 6.96 -3.35 -4.44
N GLY A 99 6.65 -2.05 -4.50
CA GLY A 99 5.56 -1.48 -5.28
C GLY A 99 4.34 -1.07 -4.45
N PRO A 100 3.29 -0.59 -5.12
CA PRO A 100 2.07 -0.16 -4.45
C PRO A 100 1.27 -1.38 -3.95
N ILE A 101 0.93 -1.38 -2.67
CA ILE A 101 0.20 -2.45 -2.00
C ILE A 101 -0.97 -1.93 -1.16
N PHE A 102 -1.97 -2.78 -0.94
CA PHE A 102 -2.88 -2.70 0.21
C PHE A 102 -2.44 -3.70 1.25
N THR A 103 -2.43 -3.29 2.51
CA THR A 103 -2.08 -4.17 3.63
C THR A 103 -3.21 -4.29 4.63
N ALA A 104 -3.31 -5.45 5.24
CA ALA A 104 -4.12 -5.70 6.43
C ALA A 104 -3.31 -6.56 7.41
N CYS A 105 -3.22 -6.13 8.66
CA CYS A 105 -2.52 -6.85 9.72
C CYS A 105 -3.48 -7.17 10.87
N TYR A 106 -3.45 -8.41 11.32
CA TYR A 106 -4.31 -8.93 12.39
C TYR A 106 -3.47 -9.45 13.55
N PRO A 107 -3.86 -9.15 14.80
CA PRO A 107 -3.20 -9.73 15.97
C PRO A 107 -3.45 -11.24 16.01
N VAL A 108 -2.38 -12.01 16.17
CA VAL A 108 -2.45 -13.43 16.50
C VAL A 108 -2.44 -13.55 18.00
N LYS A 109 -3.52 -14.11 18.58
CA LYS A 109 -3.71 -14.21 20.04
C LYS A 109 -3.69 -15.66 20.48
N ASP A 110 -3.19 -15.90 21.68
CA ASP A 110 -3.26 -17.21 22.32
C ASP A 110 -4.67 -17.47 22.93
N GLU A 111 -4.83 -18.63 23.54
CA GLU A 111 -6.08 -19.05 24.18
C GLU A 111 -6.54 -18.11 25.33
N ASN A 112 -5.61 -17.36 25.90
CA ASN A 112 -5.87 -16.36 26.95
C ASN A 112 -6.15 -14.96 26.40
N GLY A 113 -6.13 -14.80 25.06
CA GLY A 113 -6.32 -13.52 24.39
C GLY A 113 -5.08 -12.63 24.38
N GLN A 114 -3.92 -13.13 24.80
CA GLN A 114 -2.66 -12.38 24.74
C GLN A 114 -2.08 -12.42 23.33
N VAL A 115 -1.62 -11.27 22.84
CA VAL A 115 -1.00 -11.16 21.52
C VAL A 115 0.34 -11.89 21.51
N MET A 116 0.53 -12.77 20.55
CA MET A 116 1.78 -13.49 20.29
C MET A 116 2.56 -12.87 19.15
N GLY A 117 1.86 -12.32 18.18
CA GLY A 117 2.42 -11.74 16.98
C GLY A 117 1.33 -11.14 16.09
N ALA A 118 1.69 -10.82 14.87
CA ALA A 118 0.77 -10.34 13.84
C ALA A 118 0.81 -11.24 12.60
N LEU A 119 -0.33 -11.40 11.93
CA LEU A 119 -0.46 -11.97 10.60
C LEU A 119 -0.80 -10.85 9.63
N CYS A 120 0.05 -10.65 8.63
CA CYS A 120 -0.09 -9.59 7.64
C CYS A 120 -0.35 -10.16 6.25
N VAL A 121 -1.30 -9.54 5.56
CA VAL A 121 -1.71 -9.88 4.19
C VAL A 121 -1.52 -8.65 3.32
N GLU A 122 -0.87 -8.80 2.18
CA GLU A 122 -0.64 -7.71 1.25
C GLU A 122 -1.06 -8.06 -0.16
N ILE A 123 -1.75 -7.13 -0.81
CA ILE A 123 -2.24 -7.28 -2.18
C ILE A 123 -1.54 -6.24 -3.05
N ALA A 124 -0.81 -6.71 -4.06
CA ALA A 124 -0.15 -5.82 -5.01
C ALA A 124 -1.16 -5.14 -5.96
N MET A 125 -0.98 -3.84 -6.16
CA MET A 125 -1.86 -2.99 -6.98
C MET A 125 -1.17 -2.52 -8.28
N ASN A 126 -0.32 -3.37 -8.87
CA ASN A 126 0.62 -2.98 -9.92
C ASN A 126 0.02 -2.40 -11.20
N THR A 127 -1.12 -2.86 -11.67
CA THR A 127 -1.61 -2.47 -13.00
C THR A 127 -2.83 -1.55 -12.95
N THR A 128 -3.83 -1.92 -12.17
CA THR A 128 -5.10 -1.18 -12.12
C THR A 128 -4.96 0.16 -11.41
N TYR A 129 -4.19 0.20 -10.32
CA TYR A 129 -3.98 1.44 -9.56
C TYR A 129 -3.17 2.47 -10.33
N GLN A 130 -2.09 2.06 -10.98
CA GLN A 130 -1.29 2.97 -11.80
C GLN A 130 -2.10 3.51 -12.98
N PHE A 131 -2.94 2.68 -13.58
CA PHE A 131 -3.86 3.11 -14.63
C PHE A 131 -4.87 4.14 -14.12
N LEU A 132 -5.50 3.91 -12.98
CA LEU A 132 -6.46 4.83 -12.36
C LEU A 132 -5.80 6.15 -11.93
N LYS A 133 -4.63 6.11 -11.31
CA LYS A 133 -3.84 7.29 -10.92
C LYS A 133 -3.46 8.14 -12.14
N ARG A 134 -3.00 7.49 -13.21
CA ARG A 134 -2.65 8.16 -14.48
C ARG A 134 -3.87 8.75 -15.18
N SER A 135 -4.99 8.03 -15.20
CA SER A 135 -6.26 8.48 -15.77
C SER A 135 -6.81 9.71 -15.03
N SER A 136 -6.79 9.72 -13.71
CA SER A 136 -7.23 10.85 -12.88
C SER A 136 -6.38 12.11 -13.14
N GLN A 137 -5.06 11.99 -13.20
CA GLN A 137 -4.17 13.12 -13.50
C GLN A 137 -4.41 13.68 -14.90
N THR A 138 -4.63 12.81 -15.90
CA THR A 138 -4.91 13.22 -17.27
C THR A 138 -6.24 13.96 -17.36
N THR A 139 -7.27 13.48 -16.67
CA THR A 139 -8.61 14.10 -16.66
C THR A 139 -8.56 15.50 -16.04
N VAL A 140 -7.86 15.70 -14.93
CA VAL A 140 -7.67 17.02 -14.30
C VAL A 140 -6.92 17.98 -15.25
N SER A 141 -5.84 17.51 -15.88
CA SER A 141 -5.06 18.33 -16.82
C SER A 141 -5.88 18.77 -18.04
N VAL A 142 -6.68 17.87 -18.60
CA VAL A 142 -7.58 18.18 -19.74
C VAL A 142 -8.67 19.16 -19.33
N ALA A 143 -9.25 19.01 -18.15
CA ALA A 143 -10.28 19.94 -17.64
C ALA A 143 -9.72 21.36 -17.45
N LEU A 144 -8.50 21.49 -16.88
CA LEU A 144 -7.83 22.78 -16.71
C LEU A 144 -7.48 23.43 -18.06
N ALA A 145 -6.97 22.67 -19.02
CA ALA A 145 -6.65 23.16 -20.34
C ALA A 145 -7.90 23.64 -21.09
N SER A 146 -9.02 22.88 -21.01
CA SER A 146 -10.31 23.26 -21.61
C SER A 146 -10.85 24.54 -21.00
N GLY A 147 -10.76 24.69 -19.67
CA GLY A 147 -11.17 25.91 -18.97
C GLY A 147 -10.37 27.14 -19.41
N MET A 148 -9.05 27.00 -19.57
CA MET A 148 -8.21 28.11 -20.07
C MET A 148 -8.56 28.52 -21.51
N VAL A 149 -8.78 27.55 -22.41
CA VAL A 149 -9.19 27.83 -23.79
C VAL A 149 -10.53 28.56 -23.82
N ALA A 150 -11.52 28.12 -23.04
CA ALA A 150 -12.83 28.77 -22.96
C ALA A 150 -12.71 30.22 -22.42
N ALA A 151 -11.86 30.45 -21.42
CA ALA A 151 -11.62 31.79 -20.88
C ALA A 151 -10.95 32.71 -21.90
N LEU A 152 -9.96 32.23 -22.66
CA LEU A 152 -9.30 33.00 -23.72
C LEU A 152 -10.27 33.37 -24.87
N LEU A 153 -11.12 32.41 -25.28
CA LEU A 153 -12.14 32.68 -26.30
C LEU A 153 -13.15 33.71 -25.82
N SER A 154 -13.63 33.61 -24.57
CA SER A 154 -14.56 34.59 -23.99
C SER A 154 -13.94 35.99 -23.91
N MET A 155 -12.69 36.07 -23.52
CA MET A 155 -11.92 37.33 -23.46
C MET A 155 -11.78 37.94 -24.86
N SER A 156 -11.45 37.13 -25.87
CA SER A 156 -11.28 37.57 -27.26
C SER A 156 -12.59 38.12 -27.82
N ILE A 157 -13.70 37.42 -27.57
CA ILE A 157 -15.04 37.90 -28.00
C ILE A 157 -15.40 39.21 -27.29
N TYR A 158 -15.15 39.30 -26.00
CA TYR A 158 -15.40 40.54 -25.24
C TYR A 158 -14.60 41.73 -25.79
N LEU A 159 -13.32 41.55 -26.08
CA LEU A 159 -12.45 42.60 -26.61
C LEU A 159 -12.89 43.01 -28.02
N TYR A 160 -13.28 42.05 -28.86
CA TYR A 160 -13.82 42.31 -30.20
C TYR A 160 -15.10 43.14 -30.15
N LEU A 161 -16.06 42.76 -29.32
CA LEU A 161 -17.32 43.50 -29.17
C LEU A 161 -17.08 44.90 -28.60
N ARG A 162 -16.16 45.05 -27.63
CA ARG A 162 -15.78 46.35 -27.11
C ARG A 162 -15.15 47.24 -28.15
N TRP A 163 -14.29 46.67 -29.02
CA TRP A 163 -13.64 47.39 -30.10
C TRP A 163 -14.69 47.89 -31.13
N GLN A 164 -15.64 47.05 -31.52
CA GLN A 164 -16.74 47.45 -32.43
C GLN A 164 -17.56 48.63 -31.87
N ARG A 165 -17.97 48.56 -30.61
CA ARG A 165 -18.70 49.64 -29.96
C ARG A 165 -17.92 50.96 -29.96
N MET A 166 -16.62 50.90 -29.73
CA MET A 166 -15.78 52.11 -29.79
C MET A 166 -15.61 52.65 -31.21
N ALA A 167 -15.59 51.79 -32.23
CA ALA A 167 -15.52 52.19 -33.62
C ALA A 167 -16.81 52.89 -34.07
N GLU A 168 -17.99 52.35 -33.73
CA GLU A 168 -19.30 52.95 -33.98
C GLU A 168 -19.45 54.31 -33.30
N ALA A 169 -19.06 54.43 -32.06
CA ALA A 169 -19.10 55.69 -31.31
C ALA A 169 -18.23 56.77 -31.98
N ARG A 170 -17.11 56.45 -32.58
CA ARG A 170 -16.24 57.39 -33.31
C ARG A 170 -16.87 57.88 -34.62
N GLN A 171 -17.65 57.04 -35.30
CA GLN A 171 -18.34 57.43 -36.54
C GLN A 171 -19.54 58.34 -36.36
N GLN A 172 -20.14 58.34 -35.14
CA GLN A 172 -21.28 59.21 -34.83
C GLN A 172 -20.89 60.64 -34.40
N VAL A 173 -19.59 60.92 -34.22
CA VAL A 173 -19.07 62.20 -33.79
C VAL A 173 -18.44 63.01 -34.94
N LEU A 174 -18.41 62.44 -36.14
CA LEU A 174 -18.00 63.09 -37.39
C LEU A 174 -19.21 63.47 -38.23
#